data_251872d5187bb0cc8335e49aef41efe5
#
_entry.id   251872d5187bb0cc8335e49aef41efe5
#
_cell.length_a   1.000
_cell.length_b   1.000
_cell.length_c   1.000
_cell.angle_alpha   90.00
_cell.angle_beta   90.00
_cell.angle_gamma   90.00
#
_symmetry.space_group_name_H-M   'P 1'
#
loop_
_entity.id
_entity.type
_entity.pdbx_description
1 polymer ?
#
loop_
_entity_poly.entity_id
_entity_poly.type
_entity_poly.pdbx_seq_one_letter_code
_entity_poly.pdbx_strand_id
1 'polypeptide(L)'
;MRNARAYFEDEMSKVSVPQMLSWADTLENASLTTFIVKDKLQAAQIFAYQNDRGKKLTNLEVLKAYFMLQLFRQGNDSDGTAYIENAFEEIYRNIVLITVDEDNVLNYYWKATGPNGYYSDKVVSEVKDWLKSIPQDKQTNQIKRFVNGLSRAFSIVRQIEQDNSFYTANLKCMNNMAYSYPMLIKARLSDVSDEVYMRLIRLMENLTFRILVRDGRADIKGRLHNVIQNAYDTESFDRQIDDVKQKLNNDMWWGYWSDAEMISHIKSGWFYRNPVDNYLLWRYEQYLCNDNYPIPKITYEDVISDKSIERIAPQTQDSPLENGYGVYADKENPKEGIVSGEWMNSVGNLMLMAGRQNSSLGNRPFADKLRTYGTDNLLNQQKEIMEFVVDREHPVWDKSCIEKRFNKIVRAAKEIWSLDNI
;
A
#
# COMPACT_ATOMS: atom_id res chain seq x y z
N MET A 1 -14.81 18.53 -17.87
CA MET A 1 -16.16 18.66 -18.47
C MET A 1 -16.60 17.43 -19.28
N ARG A 2 -15.80 16.85 -20.21
CA ARG A 2 -16.24 15.66 -20.99
C ARG A 2 -16.60 14.45 -20.09
N ASN A 3 -15.81 14.18 -19.06
CA ASN A 3 -16.08 13.05 -18.13
C ASN A 3 -17.32 13.29 -17.27
N ALA A 4 -17.60 14.54 -16.85
CA ALA A 4 -18.80 14.87 -16.10
C ALA A 4 -20.06 14.69 -16.95
N ARG A 5 -20.00 15.10 -18.23
CA ARG A 5 -21.11 14.92 -19.16
C ARG A 5 -21.43 13.42 -19.37
N ALA A 6 -20.40 12.62 -19.65
CA ALA A 6 -20.56 11.17 -19.83
C ALA A 6 -21.14 10.50 -18.58
N TYR A 7 -20.68 10.91 -17.39
CA TYR A 7 -21.23 10.44 -16.12
C TYR A 7 -22.70 10.78 -15.96
N PHE A 8 -23.09 12.04 -16.22
CA PHE A 8 -24.50 12.45 -16.14
C PHE A 8 -25.38 11.76 -17.19
N GLU A 9 -24.87 11.57 -18.42
CA GLU A 9 -25.59 10.83 -19.46
C GLU A 9 -25.83 9.37 -19.05
N ASP A 10 -24.85 8.71 -18.44
CA ASP A 10 -24.95 7.35 -17.92
C ASP A 10 -25.92 7.27 -16.74
N GLU A 11 -25.82 8.17 -15.76
CA GLU A 11 -26.74 8.20 -14.60
C GLU A 11 -28.19 8.51 -15.04
N MET A 12 -28.38 9.42 -15.95
CA MET A 12 -29.72 9.74 -16.49
C MET A 12 -30.33 8.56 -17.24
N SER A 13 -29.53 7.72 -17.89
CA SER A 13 -30.03 6.53 -18.58
C SER A 13 -30.63 5.46 -17.63
N LYS A 14 -30.27 5.51 -16.36
CA LYS A 14 -30.70 4.59 -15.29
C LYS A 14 -31.99 5.05 -14.58
N VAL A 15 -32.43 6.28 -14.84
CA VAL A 15 -33.52 6.95 -14.10
C VAL A 15 -34.81 6.97 -14.90
N SER A 16 -35.94 6.81 -14.25
CA SER A 16 -37.28 6.87 -14.90
C SER A 16 -37.64 8.29 -15.34
N VAL A 17 -38.41 8.41 -16.42
CA VAL A 17 -38.86 9.71 -16.94
C VAL A 17 -39.59 10.56 -15.87
N PRO A 18 -40.49 10.02 -15.00
CA PRO A 18 -41.09 10.81 -13.93
C PRO A 18 -40.06 11.39 -12.95
N GLN A 19 -38.98 10.67 -12.69
CA GLN A 19 -37.93 11.12 -11.78
C GLN A 19 -37.05 12.21 -12.43
N MET A 20 -36.76 12.12 -13.74
CA MET A 20 -36.13 13.19 -14.51
C MET A 20 -36.92 14.48 -14.50
N LEU A 21 -38.24 14.37 -14.69
CA LEU A 21 -39.15 15.52 -14.64
C LEU A 21 -39.17 16.17 -13.25
N SER A 22 -39.17 15.38 -12.18
CA SER A 22 -39.07 15.90 -10.82
C SER A 22 -37.75 16.63 -10.56
N TRP A 23 -36.64 16.17 -11.12
CA TRP A 23 -35.34 16.86 -11.03
C TRP A 23 -35.34 18.16 -11.83
N ALA A 24 -35.94 18.17 -13.03
CA ALA A 24 -36.10 19.38 -13.85
C ALA A 24 -36.94 20.43 -13.09
N ASP A 25 -38.05 20.04 -12.51
CA ASP A 25 -38.90 20.93 -11.72
C ASP A 25 -38.15 21.50 -10.49
N THR A 26 -37.36 20.66 -9.81
CA THR A 26 -36.51 21.10 -8.69
C THR A 26 -35.47 22.14 -9.13
N LEU A 27 -34.87 21.94 -10.30
CA LEU A 27 -33.85 22.88 -10.85
C LEU A 27 -34.49 24.19 -11.31
N GLU A 28 -35.66 24.12 -11.96
CA GLU A 28 -36.41 25.31 -12.42
C GLU A 28 -36.90 26.18 -11.27
N ASN A 29 -37.30 25.55 -10.15
CA ASN A 29 -37.77 26.23 -8.94
C ASN A 29 -36.66 26.56 -7.93
N ALA A 30 -35.41 26.22 -8.20
CA ALA A 30 -34.29 26.52 -7.33
C ALA A 30 -34.01 28.02 -7.23
N SER A 31 -33.94 28.53 -6.00
CA SER A 31 -33.56 29.92 -5.75
C SER A 31 -32.06 30.10 -5.88
N LEU A 32 -31.60 30.95 -6.76
CA LEU A 32 -30.20 31.30 -6.95
C LEU A 32 -29.91 32.68 -6.37
N THR A 33 -28.87 32.77 -5.54
CA THR A 33 -28.35 34.04 -5.06
C THR A 33 -26.97 34.30 -5.67
N THR A 34 -26.85 35.37 -6.42
CA THR A 34 -25.58 35.76 -7.06
C THR A 34 -24.97 36.92 -6.30
N PHE A 35 -23.75 36.76 -5.83
CA PHE A 35 -22.95 37.84 -5.23
C PHE A 35 -21.84 38.26 -6.20
N ILE A 36 -21.85 39.52 -6.59
CA ILE A 36 -20.78 40.11 -7.39
C ILE A 36 -19.82 40.81 -6.44
N VAL A 37 -18.67 40.21 -6.20
CA VAL A 37 -17.62 40.78 -5.36
C VAL A 37 -16.52 41.37 -6.23
N LYS A 38 -16.36 42.70 -6.18
CA LYS A 38 -15.33 43.38 -6.99
C LYS A 38 -13.95 43.31 -6.35
N ASP A 39 -13.88 43.17 -5.04
CA ASP A 39 -12.63 43.06 -4.27
C ASP A 39 -12.22 41.58 -4.16
N LYS A 40 -11.04 41.24 -4.67
CA LYS A 40 -10.47 39.88 -4.64
C LYS A 40 -10.25 39.38 -3.21
N LEU A 41 -9.90 40.28 -2.27
CA LEU A 41 -9.74 39.94 -0.86
C LEU A 41 -11.07 39.54 -0.23
N GLN A 42 -12.14 40.32 -0.48
CA GLN A 42 -13.49 39.98 0.01
C GLN A 42 -13.99 38.70 -0.64
N ALA A 43 -13.73 38.46 -1.93
CA ALA A 43 -14.10 37.22 -2.61
C ALA A 43 -13.43 36.00 -1.96
N ALA A 44 -12.14 36.09 -1.67
CA ALA A 44 -11.41 35.01 -0.99
C ALA A 44 -11.89 34.77 0.45
N GLN A 45 -12.28 35.85 1.18
CA GLN A 45 -12.87 35.72 2.51
C GLN A 45 -14.25 35.06 2.48
N ILE A 46 -15.13 35.52 1.58
CA ILE A 46 -16.47 34.93 1.39
C ILE A 46 -16.36 33.46 1.05
N PHE A 47 -15.47 33.09 0.13
CA PHE A 47 -15.22 31.70 -0.23
C PHE A 47 -14.74 30.87 0.94
N ALA A 48 -13.84 31.39 1.76
CA ALA A 48 -13.33 30.70 2.95
C ALA A 48 -14.41 30.51 4.04
N TYR A 49 -15.40 31.44 4.15
CA TYR A 49 -16.44 31.41 5.20
C TYR A 49 -17.76 30.73 4.76
N GLN A 50 -18.08 30.69 3.46
CA GLN A 50 -19.35 30.11 2.98
C GLN A 50 -19.35 28.58 2.91
N ASN A 51 -18.23 27.95 3.24
CA ASN A 51 -18.04 26.52 3.05
C ASN A 51 -18.78 25.60 4.06
N ASP A 52 -19.56 26.19 4.98
CA ASP A 52 -20.31 25.44 5.99
C ASP A 52 -21.68 24.89 5.47
N ARG A 53 -22.09 25.22 4.25
CA ARG A 53 -23.44 24.96 3.75
C ARG A 53 -23.52 24.10 2.46
N GLY A 54 -22.53 23.24 2.20
CA GLY A 54 -22.51 22.41 1.00
C GLY A 54 -21.55 21.23 1.10
N LYS A 55 -21.07 20.71 -0.04
CA LYS A 55 -19.94 19.77 -0.05
C LYS A 55 -18.74 20.49 0.57
N LYS A 56 -18.22 19.97 1.69
CA LYS A 56 -17.03 20.53 2.34
C LYS A 56 -15.87 20.59 1.35
N LEU A 57 -15.13 21.69 1.36
CA LEU A 57 -13.88 21.79 0.63
C LEU A 57 -12.88 20.73 1.14
N THR A 58 -12.06 20.23 0.24
CA THR A 58 -10.92 19.40 0.63
C THR A 58 -9.88 20.24 1.35
N ASN A 59 -9.00 19.61 2.11
CA ASN A 59 -7.90 20.32 2.79
C ASN A 59 -7.01 21.06 1.78
N LEU A 60 -6.85 20.50 0.60
CA LEU A 60 -6.12 21.10 -0.50
C LEU A 60 -6.75 22.42 -0.96
N GLU A 61 -8.07 22.43 -1.15
CA GLU A 61 -8.83 23.63 -1.55
C GLU A 61 -8.82 24.71 -0.45
N VAL A 62 -8.93 24.29 0.83
CA VAL A 62 -8.82 25.20 1.98
C VAL A 62 -7.45 25.88 2.03
N LEU A 63 -6.36 25.15 1.77
CA LEU A 63 -5.02 25.72 1.73
C LEU A 63 -4.81 26.64 0.52
N LYS A 64 -5.33 26.29 -0.66
CA LYS A 64 -5.32 27.17 -1.82
C LYS A 64 -5.94 28.52 -1.49
N ALA A 65 -7.17 28.50 -0.96
CA ALA A 65 -7.89 29.73 -0.60
C ALA A 65 -7.11 30.54 0.48
N TYR A 66 -6.53 29.87 1.44
CA TYR A 66 -5.72 30.51 2.49
C TYR A 66 -4.47 31.20 1.91
N PHE A 67 -3.72 30.54 1.04
CA PHE A 67 -2.54 31.13 0.41
C PHE A 67 -2.90 32.34 -0.48
N MET A 68 -3.97 32.24 -1.28
CA MET A 68 -4.47 33.36 -2.05
C MET A 68 -4.82 34.56 -1.17
N LEU A 69 -5.50 34.30 -0.04
CA LEU A 69 -5.83 35.35 0.93
C LEU A 69 -4.57 36.01 1.54
N GLN A 70 -3.53 35.24 1.87
CA GLN A 70 -2.28 35.82 2.40
C GLN A 70 -1.57 36.70 1.37
N LEU A 71 -1.53 36.30 0.11
CA LEU A 71 -0.94 37.12 -0.96
C LEU A 71 -1.70 38.43 -1.18
N PHE A 72 -3.03 38.40 -1.18
CA PHE A 72 -3.83 39.62 -1.30
C PHE A 72 -3.60 40.60 -0.14
N ARG A 73 -3.41 40.09 1.08
CA ARG A 73 -3.11 40.93 2.27
C ARG A 73 -1.73 41.59 2.18
N GLN A 74 -0.80 41.03 1.43
CA GLN A 74 0.55 41.57 1.28
C GLN A 74 0.71 42.59 0.14
N GLY A 75 -0.36 43.04 -0.48
CA GLY A 75 -0.32 44.12 -1.46
C GLY A 75 -0.66 43.71 -2.89
N ASN A 76 -1.55 42.74 -3.07
CA ASN A 76 -2.10 42.35 -4.36
C ASN A 76 -1.00 41.89 -5.37
N ASP A 77 -0.17 40.95 -4.94
CA ASP A 77 0.87 40.33 -5.77
C ASP A 77 0.21 39.51 -6.89
N SER A 78 -0.04 40.16 -8.04
CA SER A 78 -0.61 39.52 -9.25
C SER A 78 0.23 38.37 -9.73
N ASP A 79 1.56 38.48 -9.63
CA ASP A 79 2.49 37.43 -10.07
C ASP A 79 2.46 36.23 -9.11
N GLY A 80 2.29 36.49 -7.81
CA GLY A 80 2.15 35.43 -6.81
C GLY A 80 0.85 34.64 -6.95
N THR A 81 -0.26 35.32 -7.22
CA THR A 81 -1.56 34.67 -7.45
C THR A 81 -1.58 33.85 -8.72
N ALA A 82 -1.06 34.40 -9.83
CA ALA A 82 -0.91 33.67 -11.08
C ALA A 82 -0.01 32.41 -10.92
N TYR A 83 1.06 32.54 -10.14
CA TYR A 83 1.94 31.40 -9.82
C TYR A 83 1.20 30.28 -9.10
N ILE A 84 0.37 30.61 -8.08
CA ILE A 84 -0.43 29.62 -7.36
C ILE A 84 -1.47 28.98 -8.31
N GLU A 85 -2.17 29.78 -9.11
CA GLU A 85 -3.16 29.28 -10.05
C GLU A 85 -2.55 28.26 -11.03
N ASN A 86 -1.40 28.56 -11.61
CA ASN A 86 -0.70 27.66 -12.52
C ASN A 86 -0.25 26.37 -11.81
N ALA A 87 0.31 26.47 -10.61
CA ALA A 87 0.74 25.29 -9.87
C ALA A 87 -0.45 24.38 -9.45
N PHE A 88 -1.59 24.98 -9.08
CA PHE A 88 -2.80 24.22 -8.80
C PHE A 88 -3.45 23.62 -10.06
N GLU A 89 -3.30 24.26 -11.23
CA GLU A 89 -3.71 23.64 -12.48
C GLU A 89 -2.93 22.34 -12.74
N GLU A 90 -1.61 22.35 -12.51
CA GLU A 90 -0.80 21.13 -12.61
C GLU A 90 -1.19 20.07 -11.54
N ILE A 91 -1.49 20.50 -10.31
CA ILE A 91 -2.01 19.60 -9.27
C ILE A 91 -3.30 18.93 -9.74
N TYR A 92 -4.28 19.69 -10.22
CA TYR A 92 -5.56 19.14 -10.70
C TYR A 92 -5.40 18.23 -11.93
N ARG A 93 -4.43 18.49 -12.81
CA ARG A 93 -4.09 17.57 -13.90
C ARG A 93 -3.57 16.24 -13.37
N ASN A 94 -2.78 16.25 -12.32
CA ASN A 94 -2.26 15.02 -11.71
C ASN A 94 -3.34 14.26 -10.91
N ILE A 95 -4.24 14.95 -10.19
CA ILE A 95 -5.32 14.33 -9.39
C ILE A 95 -6.15 13.35 -10.23
N VAL A 96 -6.48 13.70 -11.49
CA VAL A 96 -7.27 12.81 -12.36
C VAL A 96 -6.51 11.60 -12.90
N LEU A 97 -5.20 11.51 -12.64
CA LEU A 97 -4.30 10.46 -13.12
C LEU A 97 -3.76 9.56 -12.00
N ILE A 98 -4.13 9.83 -10.75
CA ILE A 98 -3.71 9.07 -9.57
C ILE A 98 -4.93 8.47 -8.87
N THR A 99 -4.71 7.40 -8.12
CA THR A 99 -5.73 6.74 -7.29
C THR A 99 -5.70 7.21 -5.84
N VAL A 100 -4.58 7.76 -5.40
CA VAL A 100 -4.41 8.32 -4.06
C VAL A 100 -5.24 9.59 -3.92
N ASP A 101 -6.03 9.66 -2.85
CA ASP A 101 -6.81 10.84 -2.50
C ASP A 101 -5.94 12.10 -2.34
N GLU A 102 -6.44 13.25 -2.81
CA GLU A 102 -5.69 14.51 -2.85
C GLU A 102 -5.27 15.02 -1.47
N ASP A 103 -6.10 14.83 -0.45
CA ASP A 103 -5.78 15.21 0.93
C ASP A 103 -4.71 14.30 1.52
N ASN A 104 -4.66 13.03 1.10
CA ASN A 104 -3.58 12.12 1.46
C ASN A 104 -2.25 12.55 0.83
N VAL A 105 -2.22 12.97 -0.44
CA VAL A 105 -0.99 13.49 -1.07
C VAL A 105 -0.49 14.74 -0.35
N LEU A 106 -1.40 15.67 -0.01
CA LEU A 106 -1.08 16.85 0.79
C LEU A 106 -0.47 16.45 2.14
N ASN A 107 -1.06 15.47 2.82
CA ASN A 107 -0.58 14.97 4.11
C ASN A 107 0.80 14.30 3.98
N TYR A 108 1.02 13.50 2.92
CA TYR A 108 2.33 12.89 2.66
C TYR A 108 3.41 13.94 2.36
N TYR A 109 3.07 14.97 1.58
CA TYR A 109 3.96 16.08 1.31
C TYR A 109 4.34 16.83 2.60
N TRP A 110 3.35 17.11 3.46
CA TRP A 110 3.61 17.77 4.75
C TRP A 110 4.44 16.89 5.69
N LYS A 111 4.18 15.59 5.75
CA LYS A 111 5.01 14.63 6.48
C LYS A 111 6.44 14.57 5.96
N ALA A 112 6.64 14.76 4.67
CA ALA A 112 7.95 14.77 4.03
C ALA A 112 8.75 16.05 4.33
N THR A 113 8.08 17.22 4.46
CA THR A 113 8.74 18.52 4.44
C THR A 113 8.45 19.40 5.66
N GLY A 114 7.38 19.11 6.39
CA GLY A 114 6.98 19.87 7.56
C GLY A 114 7.83 19.57 8.81
N PRO A 115 7.86 20.49 9.77
CA PRO A 115 8.73 20.37 10.96
C PRO A 115 8.35 19.18 11.88
N ASN A 116 7.07 18.76 11.87
CA ASN A 116 6.59 17.64 12.68
C ASN A 116 6.54 16.30 11.93
N GLY A 117 6.84 16.30 10.62
CA GLY A 117 6.92 15.11 9.79
C GLY A 117 5.78 14.13 10.02
N TYR A 118 6.10 12.87 10.35
CA TYR A 118 5.12 11.78 10.51
C TYR A 118 4.11 11.96 11.67
N TYR A 119 4.33 12.89 12.58
CA TYR A 119 3.38 13.15 13.67
C TYR A 119 2.21 14.04 13.28
N SER A 120 2.23 14.61 12.07
CA SER A 120 1.19 15.50 11.59
C SER A 120 -0.15 14.77 11.39
N ASP A 121 -1.19 15.25 12.10
CA ASP A 121 -2.56 14.76 11.96
C ASP A 121 -3.53 15.86 11.50
N LYS A 122 -3.10 17.14 11.48
CA LYS A 122 -3.93 18.33 11.19
C LYS A 122 -3.24 19.27 10.21
N VAL A 123 -2.94 18.77 9.03
CA VAL A 123 -2.10 19.43 8.01
C VAL A 123 -2.51 20.90 7.76
N VAL A 124 -3.80 21.20 7.66
CA VAL A 124 -4.26 22.58 7.36
C VAL A 124 -3.90 23.55 8.49
N SER A 125 -4.17 23.19 9.76
CA SER A 125 -3.84 24.05 10.91
C SER A 125 -2.34 24.20 11.06
N GLU A 126 -1.59 23.11 10.91
CA GLU A 126 -0.13 23.11 11.04
C GLU A 126 0.56 23.95 9.97
N VAL A 127 0.12 23.85 8.70
CA VAL A 127 0.63 24.70 7.61
C VAL A 127 0.30 26.18 7.86
N LYS A 128 -0.91 26.49 8.36
CA LYS A 128 -1.28 27.86 8.71
C LYS A 128 -0.42 28.41 9.85
N ASP A 129 -0.19 27.63 10.89
CA ASP A 129 0.61 28.05 12.03
C ASP A 129 2.10 28.14 11.68
N TRP A 130 2.61 27.22 10.86
CA TRP A 130 3.95 27.33 10.28
C TRP A 130 4.11 28.64 9.49
N LEU A 131 3.18 28.97 8.59
CA LEU A 131 3.28 30.20 7.80
C LEU A 131 3.22 31.46 8.69
N LYS A 132 2.38 31.49 9.74
CA LYS A 132 2.33 32.60 10.71
C LYS A 132 3.63 32.77 11.48
N SER A 133 4.41 31.70 11.70
CA SER A 133 5.71 31.76 12.36
C SER A 133 6.81 32.40 11.51
N ILE A 134 6.56 32.57 10.21
CA ILE A 134 7.51 33.14 9.27
C ILE A 134 7.30 34.68 9.18
N PRO A 135 8.38 35.48 9.18
CA PRO A 135 8.31 36.91 8.97
C PRO A 135 7.52 37.26 7.70
N GLN A 136 6.66 38.30 7.79
CA GLN A 136 5.70 38.67 6.77
C GLN A 136 6.35 38.89 5.38
N ASP A 137 7.51 39.53 5.35
CA ASP A 137 8.29 39.78 4.14
C ASP A 137 8.78 38.52 3.43
N LYS A 138 8.84 37.41 4.14
CA LYS A 138 9.29 36.10 3.60
C LYS A 138 8.13 35.16 3.24
N GLN A 139 6.90 35.45 3.69
CA GLN A 139 5.77 34.55 3.54
C GLN A 139 5.43 34.28 2.07
N THR A 140 5.43 35.28 1.19
CA THR A 140 5.18 35.11 -0.26
C THR A 140 6.12 34.08 -0.87
N ASN A 141 7.41 34.16 -0.61
CA ASN A 141 8.40 33.21 -1.11
C ASN A 141 8.19 31.81 -0.54
N GLN A 142 7.81 31.70 0.73
CA GLN A 142 7.55 30.41 1.35
C GLN A 142 6.26 29.75 0.82
N ILE A 143 5.22 30.53 0.55
CA ILE A 143 4.00 30.07 -0.12
C ILE A 143 4.36 29.52 -1.52
N LYS A 144 5.12 30.26 -2.33
CA LYS A 144 5.56 29.82 -3.65
C LYS A 144 6.36 28.52 -3.59
N ARG A 145 7.28 28.40 -2.63
CA ARG A 145 8.07 27.16 -2.41
C ARG A 145 7.20 25.99 -2.00
N PHE A 146 6.27 26.20 -1.05
CA PHE A 146 5.35 25.18 -0.60
C PHE A 146 4.49 24.66 -1.75
N VAL A 147 3.86 25.54 -2.51
CA VAL A 147 2.96 25.18 -3.61
C VAL A 147 3.70 24.49 -4.74
N ASN A 148 4.92 24.94 -5.08
CA ASN A 148 5.77 24.24 -6.05
C ASN A 148 6.17 22.84 -5.58
N GLY A 149 6.60 22.72 -4.33
CA GLY A 149 6.93 21.41 -3.75
C GLY A 149 5.72 20.46 -3.72
N LEU A 150 4.54 21.00 -3.40
CA LEU A 150 3.28 20.24 -3.42
C LEU A 150 2.93 19.77 -4.84
N SER A 151 3.05 20.64 -5.86
CA SER A 151 2.83 20.28 -7.27
C SER A 151 3.79 19.16 -7.72
N ARG A 152 5.07 19.26 -7.35
CA ARG A 152 6.05 18.19 -7.58
C ARG A 152 5.66 16.90 -6.86
N ALA A 153 5.13 16.98 -5.62
CA ALA A 153 4.71 15.81 -4.86
C ALA A 153 3.57 15.04 -5.57
N PHE A 154 2.59 15.73 -6.15
CA PHE A 154 1.55 15.11 -6.98
C PHE A 154 2.13 14.39 -8.20
N SER A 155 3.09 15.02 -8.89
CA SER A 155 3.78 14.39 -10.02
C SER A 155 4.59 13.16 -9.59
N ILE A 156 5.27 13.21 -8.43
CA ILE A 156 6.02 12.09 -7.86
C ILE A 156 5.08 10.93 -7.50
N VAL A 157 3.95 11.19 -6.86
CA VAL A 157 2.95 10.15 -6.54
C VAL A 157 2.46 9.49 -7.82
N ARG A 158 2.15 10.26 -8.87
CA ARG A 158 1.78 9.70 -10.18
C ARG A 158 2.88 8.79 -10.74
N GLN A 159 4.15 9.22 -10.68
CA GLN A 159 5.27 8.41 -11.14
C GLN A 159 5.38 7.09 -10.36
N ILE A 160 5.22 7.13 -9.03
CA ILE A 160 5.24 5.93 -8.18
C ILE A 160 4.09 4.98 -8.54
N GLU A 161 2.87 5.49 -8.74
CA GLU A 161 1.73 4.66 -9.13
C GLU A 161 1.91 3.99 -10.51
N GLN A 162 2.54 4.69 -11.44
CA GLN A 162 2.82 4.21 -12.79
C GLN A 162 4.07 3.34 -12.89
N ASP A 163 4.96 3.37 -11.88
CA ASP A 163 6.18 2.56 -11.86
C ASP A 163 5.86 1.10 -11.57
N ASN A 164 6.17 0.23 -12.53
CA ASN A 164 6.03 -1.23 -12.43
C ASN A 164 7.38 -1.93 -12.29
N SER A 165 8.44 -1.21 -11.90
CA SER A 165 9.71 -1.83 -11.54
C SER A 165 9.51 -2.82 -10.39
N PHE A 166 10.37 -3.85 -10.35
CA PHE A 166 10.17 -5.02 -9.47
C PHE A 166 9.87 -4.64 -8.00
N TYR A 167 10.69 -3.79 -7.40
CA TYR A 167 10.52 -3.44 -5.98
C TYR A 167 9.35 -2.47 -5.74
N THR A 168 9.10 -1.53 -6.65
CA THR A 168 7.95 -0.61 -6.53
C THR A 168 6.64 -1.37 -6.70
N ALA A 169 6.55 -2.29 -7.66
CA ALA A 169 5.38 -3.15 -7.84
C ALA A 169 5.12 -4.00 -6.58
N ASN A 170 6.16 -4.65 -6.05
CA ASN A 170 6.06 -5.45 -4.84
C ASN A 170 5.67 -4.61 -3.60
N LEU A 171 6.21 -3.40 -3.44
CA LEU A 171 5.81 -2.49 -2.37
C LEU A 171 4.32 -2.12 -2.46
N LYS A 172 3.82 -1.83 -3.66
CA LYS A 172 2.40 -1.54 -3.92
C LYS A 172 1.50 -2.73 -3.60
N CYS A 173 1.92 -3.97 -3.89
CA CYS A 173 1.17 -5.19 -3.62
C CYS A 173 0.78 -5.37 -2.13
N MET A 174 1.54 -4.80 -1.20
CA MET A 174 1.21 -4.85 0.22
C MET A 174 0.06 -3.91 0.63
N ASN A 175 -0.39 -3.04 -0.28
CA ASN A 175 -1.47 -2.06 -0.06
C ASN A 175 -1.29 -1.21 1.21
N ASN A 176 -0.03 -0.90 1.55
CA ASN A 176 0.33 -0.12 2.73
C ASN A 176 1.42 0.92 2.40
N MET A 177 1.09 1.86 1.50
CA MET A 177 2.01 2.88 1.02
C MET A 177 2.13 4.10 1.95
N ALA A 178 1.29 4.20 2.98
CA ALA A 178 1.18 5.40 3.81
C ALA A 178 2.49 5.80 4.51
N TYR A 179 3.33 4.81 4.85
CA TYR A 179 4.65 5.06 5.43
C TYR A 179 5.72 5.33 4.36
N SER A 180 5.53 4.81 3.16
CA SER A 180 6.51 4.91 2.07
C SER A 180 6.41 6.21 1.31
N TYR A 181 5.20 6.70 1.01
CA TYR A 181 5.01 7.93 0.24
C TYR A 181 5.79 9.14 0.78
N PRO A 182 5.76 9.49 2.09
CA PRO A 182 6.53 10.63 2.58
C PRO A 182 8.03 10.49 2.34
N MET A 183 8.58 9.28 2.52
CA MET A 183 10.01 8.99 2.30
C MET A 183 10.39 9.14 0.83
N LEU A 184 9.60 8.55 -0.07
CA LEU A 184 9.84 8.58 -1.52
C LEU A 184 9.64 10.00 -2.09
N ILE A 185 8.63 10.73 -1.63
CA ILE A 185 8.41 12.14 -1.98
C ILE A 185 9.60 12.98 -1.53
N LYS A 186 10.04 12.85 -0.28
CA LYS A 186 11.19 13.60 0.24
C LYS A 186 12.44 13.35 -0.60
N ALA A 187 12.74 12.08 -0.91
CA ALA A 187 13.90 11.71 -1.69
C ALA A 187 13.89 12.38 -3.09
N ARG A 188 12.76 12.32 -3.80
CA ARG A 188 12.63 12.95 -5.12
C ARG A 188 12.61 14.47 -5.06
N LEU A 189 12.08 15.08 -3.99
CA LEU A 189 12.16 16.53 -3.79
C LEU A 189 13.57 17.01 -3.45
N SER A 190 14.40 16.13 -2.87
CA SER A 190 15.81 16.37 -2.55
C SER A 190 16.75 15.98 -3.70
N ASP A 191 16.22 15.66 -4.88
CA ASP A 191 16.94 15.27 -6.09
C ASP A 191 17.98 14.14 -5.83
N VAL A 192 17.58 13.15 -5.01
CA VAL A 192 18.39 11.97 -4.68
C VAL A 192 18.67 11.15 -5.93
N SER A 193 19.91 10.64 -6.07
CA SER A 193 20.31 9.79 -7.21
C SER A 193 19.39 8.57 -7.37
N ASP A 194 19.23 8.10 -8.59
CA ASP A 194 18.37 6.93 -8.86
C ASP A 194 18.85 5.67 -8.14
N GLU A 195 20.14 5.50 -7.96
CA GLU A 195 20.73 4.39 -7.23
C GLU A 195 20.26 4.38 -5.76
N VAL A 196 20.44 5.49 -5.05
CA VAL A 196 20.03 5.63 -3.64
C VAL A 196 18.50 5.60 -3.52
N TYR A 197 17.79 6.16 -4.50
CA TYR A 197 16.32 6.07 -4.54
C TYR A 197 15.83 4.62 -4.66
N MET A 198 16.47 3.80 -5.49
CA MET A 198 16.16 2.36 -5.60
C MET A 198 16.49 1.60 -4.31
N ARG A 199 17.60 1.93 -3.64
CA ARG A 199 17.91 1.40 -2.30
C ARG A 199 16.82 1.76 -1.29
N LEU A 200 16.33 3.00 -1.32
CA LEU A 200 15.23 3.43 -0.45
C LEU A 200 13.95 2.64 -0.73
N ILE A 201 13.58 2.39 -1.99
CA ILE A 201 12.42 1.58 -2.34
C ILE A 201 12.57 0.15 -1.78
N ARG A 202 13.75 -0.47 -1.92
CA ARG A 202 14.03 -1.79 -1.35
C ARG A 202 13.91 -1.80 0.18
N LEU A 203 14.46 -0.79 0.84
CA LEU A 203 14.31 -0.62 2.28
C LEU A 203 12.83 -0.51 2.68
N MET A 204 12.05 0.31 1.96
CA MET A 204 10.64 0.52 2.28
C MET A 204 9.80 -0.74 2.03
N GLU A 205 10.08 -1.52 0.98
CA GLU A 205 9.44 -2.83 0.75
C GLU A 205 9.75 -3.79 1.90
N ASN A 206 11.02 -3.95 2.24
CA ASN A 206 11.49 -4.82 3.32
C ASN A 206 10.88 -4.42 4.67
N LEU A 207 10.95 -3.13 5.03
CA LEU A 207 10.42 -2.61 6.28
C LEU A 207 8.89 -2.75 6.37
N THR A 208 8.17 -2.45 5.28
CA THR A 208 6.71 -2.58 5.22
C THR A 208 6.30 -4.03 5.45
N PHE A 209 6.99 -4.99 4.83
CA PHE A 209 6.76 -6.42 5.06
C PHE A 209 6.94 -6.79 6.54
N ARG A 210 8.05 -6.36 7.17
CA ARG A 210 8.33 -6.64 8.59
C ARG A 210 7.28 -6.05 9.51
N ILE A 211 6.82 -4.83 9.24
CA ILE A 211 5.75 -4.17 9.99
C ILE A 211 4.46 -4.98 9.93
N LEU A 212 4.08 -5.42 8.74
CA LEU A 212 2.84 -6.16 8.52
C LEU A 212 2.90 -7.59 9.08
N VAL A 213 4.03 -8.29 8.92
CA VAL A 213 4.24 -9.63 9.49
C VAL A 213 4.13 -9.62 11.01
N ARG A 214 4.74 -8.60 11.65
CA ARG A 214 4.76 -8.47 13.11
C ARG A 214 3.41 -8.06 13.68
N ASP A 215 2.60 -7.33 12.90
CA ASP A 215 1.27 -6.82 13.26
C ASP A 215 1.19 -6.31 14.71
N GLY A 216 1.95 -5.25 15.00
CA GLY A 216 2.07 -4.75 16.37
C GLY A 216 1.92 -3.24 16.47
N ARG A 217 1.87 -2.73 17.70
CA ARG A 217 1.65 -1.31 18.05
C ARG A 217 2.95 -0.51 18.23
N ALA A 218 4.07 -0.96 17.69
CA ALA A 218 5.31 -0.21 17.83
C ALA A 218 5.27 1.12 17.06
N ASP A 219 5.92 2.13 17.61
CA ASP A 219 5.95 3.49 17.04
C ASP A 219 6.83 3.57 15.79
N ILE A 220 6.27 3.16 14.64
CA ILE A 220 6.92 3.34 13.34
C ILE A 220 6.99 4.81 12.93
N LYS A 221 6.00 5.62 13.32
CA LYS A 221 5.95 7.04 12.96
C LYS A 221 7.15 7.80 13.52
N GLY A 222 7.49 7.59 14.80
CA GLY A 222 8.66 8.21 15.43
C GLY A 222 9.97 7.80 14.78
N ARG A 223 10.11 6.54 14.43
CA ARG A 223 11.31 6.04 13.74
C ARG A 223 11.50 6.67 12.36
N LEU A 224 10.46 6.68 11.54
CA LEU A 224 10.51 7.28 10.22
C LEU A 224 10.61 8.81 10.27
N HIS A 225 10.04 9.46 11.30
CA HIS A 225 10.25 10.89 11.55
C HIS A 225 11.74 11.20 11.71
N ASN A 226 12.44 10.45 12.56
CA ASN A 226 13.86 10.66 12.77
C ASN A 226 14.69 10.46 11.49
N VAL A 227 14.34 9.45 10.68
CA VAL A 227 15.00 9.23 9.39
C VAL A 227 14.80 10.41 8.45
N ILE A 228 13.54 10.87 8.30
CA ILE A 228 13.21 11.93 7.33
C ILE A 228 13.78 13.30 7.73
N GLN A 229 13.93 13.58 9.02
CA GLN A 229 14.53 14.82 9.51
C GLN A 229 16.04 14.88 9.19
N ASN A 230 16.72 13.73 9.10
CA ASN A 230 18.16 13.64 8.85
C ASN A 230 18.49 13.35 7.37
N ALA A 231 17.49 13.24 6.49
CA ALA A 231 17.64 12.92 5.07
C ALA A 231 17.27 14.14 4.21
N TYR A 232 18.23 14.75 3.50
CA TYR A 232 18.04 16.00 2.74
C TYR A 232 18.81 16.05 1.41
N ASP A 233 19.70 15.12 1.15
CA ASP A 233 20.45 14.94 -0.11
C ASP A 233 20.82 13.46 -0.32
N THR A 234 21.45 13.13 -1.45
CA THR A 234 21.81 11.75 -1.79
C THR A 234 22.65 11.09 -0.70
N GLU A 235 23.69 11.75 -0.19
CA GLU A 235 24.59 11.17 0.80
C GLU A 235 23.91 10.95 2.16
N SER A 236 23.09 11.87 2.60
CA SER A 236 22.34 11.73 3.85
C SER A 236 21.25 10.64 3.75
N PHE A 237 20.58 10.50 2.61
CA PHE A 237 19.66 9.37 2.39
C PHE A 237 20.39 8.04 2.43
N ASP A 238 21.52 7.93 1.76
CA ASP A 238 22.34 6.72 1.73
C ASP A 238 22.77 6.31 3.14
N ARG A 239 23.29 7.26 3.93
CA ARG A 239 23.61 7.04 5.35
C ARG A 239 22.42 6.64 6.19
N GLN A 240 21.24 7.24 5.98
CA GLN A 240 20.04 6.86 6.74
C GLN A 240 19.54 5.46 6.39
N ILE A 241 19.69 5.03 5.13
CA ILE A 241 19.38 3.65 4.73
C ILE A 241 20.29 2.68 5.48
N ASP A 242 21.59 2.92 5.49
CA ASP A 242 22.55 2.06 6.19
C ASP A 242 22.34 2.06 7.71
N ASP A 243 22.03 3.21 8.29
CA ASP A 243 21.72 3.33 9.72
C ASP A 243 20.48 2.50 10.11
N VAL A 244 19.40 2.56 9.31
CA VAL A 244 18.19 1.73 9.54
C VAL A 244 18.52 0.25 9.42
N LYS A 245 19.30 -0.16 8.41
CA LYS A 245 19.75 -1.56 8.25
C LYS A 245 20.47 -2.07 9.49
N GLN A 246 21.42 -1.30 10.00
CA GLN A 246 22.17 -1.67 11.20
C GLN A 246 21.26 -1.72 12.44
N LYS A 247 20.39 -0.74 12.62
CA LYS A 247 19.50 -0.63 13.78
C LYS A 247 18.46 -1.75 13.84
N LEU A 248 17.97 -2.24 12.71
CA LEU A 248 16.97 -3.33 12.69
C LEU A 248 17.44 -4.57 13.47
N ASN A 249 18.71 -4.92 13.44
CA ASN A 249 19.24 -6.09 14.17
C ASN A 249 20.02 -5.75 15.45
N ASN A 250 20.44 -4.49 15.65
CA ASN A 250 21.35 -4.14 16.74
C ASN A 250 20.79 -3.11 17.74
N ASP A 251 19.68 -2.47 17.46
CA ASP A 251 19.07 -1.44 18.29
C ASP A 251 17.76 -1.96 18.94
N MET A 252 17.58 -1.74 20.24
CA MET A 252 16.37 -2.21 20.96
C MET A 252 15.07 -1.57 20.43
N TRP A 253 15.13 -0.33 19.99
CA TRP A 253 13.95 0.37 19.50
C TRP A 253 13.53 -0.12 18.10
N TRP A 254 14.52 -0.29 17.16
CA TRP A 254 14.28 -0.83 15.82
C TRP A 254 14.16 -2.36 15.79
N GLY A 255 14.77 -3.05 16.73
CA GLY A 255 14.81 -4.52 16.83
C GLY A 255 13.44 -5.19 16.95
N TYR A 256 12.39 -4.38 17.19
CA TYR A 256 11.00 -4.85 17.11
C TYR A 256 10.67 -5.47 15.75
N TRP A 257 11.38 -5.10 14.69
CA TRP A 257 11.24 -5.63 13.33
C TRP A 257 12.54 -6.28 12.83
N SER A 258 13.34 -6.85 13.72
CA SER A 258 14.57 -7.57 13.38
C SER A 258 14.33 -8.80 12.52
N ASP A 259 15.41 -9.36 11.97
CA ASP A 259 15.36 -10.64 11.26
C ASP A 259 14.81 -11.76 12.16
N ALA A 260 15.20 -11.78 13.44
CA ALA A 260 14.73 -12.77 14.40
C ALA A 260 13.22 -12.66 14.63
N GLU A 261 12.70 -11.44 14.83
CA GLU A 261 11.27 -11.21 15.02
C GLU A 261 10.48 -11.56 13.77
N MET A 262 10.92 -11.11 12.59
CA MET A 262 10.28 -11.45 11.32
C MET A 262 10.16 -12.97 11.13
N ILE A 263 11.26 -13.68 11.30
CA ILE A 263 11.28 -15.14 11.13
C ILE A 263 10.47 -15.86 12.22
N SER A 264 10.50 -15.35 13.45
CA SER A 264 9.67 -15.89 14.54
C SER A 264 8.18 -15.82 14.20
N HIS A 265 7.73 -14.70 13.61
CA HIS A 265 6.31 -14.54 13.24
C HIS A 265 5.93 -15.37 12.01
N ILE A 266 6.81 -15.51 11.00
CA ILE A 266 6.59 -16.43 9.89
C ILE A 266 6.48 -17.88 10.39
N LYS A 267 7.24 -18.24 11.41
CA LYS A 267 7.22 -19.57 12.04
C LYS A 267 6.03 -19.82 12.96
N SER A 268 5.30 -18.78 13.33
CA SER A 268 4.12 -18.99 14.17
C SER A 268 3.07 -19.82 13.43
N GLY A 269 2.43 -20.77 14.12
CA GLY A 269 1.37 -21.59 13.54
C GLY A 269 0.10 -20.84 13.14
N TRP A 270 0.05 -19.54 13.39
CA TRP A 270 -1.07 -18.64 13.09
C TRP A 270 -0.82 -17.73 11.89
N PHE A 271 0.05 -18.13 10.96
CA PHE A 271 0.37 -17.30 9.80
C PHE A 271 -0.83 -17.08 8.87
N TYR A 272 -1.72 -18.04 8.75
CA TYR A 272 -2.98 -17.87 8.01
C TYR A 272 -3.83 -16.72 8.58
N ARG A 273 -4.26 -15.80 7.73
CA ARG A 273 -4.90 -14.52 8.03
C ARG A 273 -3.96 -13.43 8.57
N ASN A 274 -2.66 -13.63 8.53
CA ASN A 274 -1.73 -12.51 8.67
C ASN A 274 -1.96 -11.54 7.49
N PRO A 275 -1.91 -10.21 7.69
CA PRO A 275 -2.14 -9.23 6.63
C PRO A 275 -1.30 -9.41 5.37
N VAL A 276 -0.19 -10.13 5.47
CA VAL A 276 0.75 -10.36 4.35
C VAL A 276 0.89 -11.81 3.91
N ASP A 277 -0.03 -12.69 4.28
CA ASP A 277 0.04 -14.11 3.88
C ASP A 277 0.07 -14.29 2.37
N ASN A 278 -0.81 -13.60 1.64
CA ASN A 278 -0.80 -13.59 0.19
C ASN A 278 0.50 -13.04 -0.40
N TYR A 279 1.02 -11.96 0.19
CA TYR A 279 2.22 -11.30 -0.30
C TYR A 279 3.48 -12.14 -0.06
N LEU A 280 3.61 -12.80 1.10
CA LEU A 280 4.71 -13.72 1.35
C LEU A 280 4.73 -14.85 0.32
N LEU A 281 3.56 -15.48 0.07
CA LEU A 281 3.43 -16.56 -0.89
C LEU A 281 3.67 -16.08 -2.33
N TRP A 282 3.30 -14.82 -2.66
CA TRP A 282 3.61 -14.22 -3.97
C TRP A 282 5.11 -13.97 -4.14
N ARG A 283 5.79 -13.44 -3.13
CA ARG A 283 7.24 -13.27 -3.17
C ARG A 283 7.98 -14.60 -3.24
N TYR A 284 7.43 -15.62 -2.59
CA TYR A 284 7.93 -16.98 -2.72
C TYR A 284 7.73 -17.53 -4.14
N GLU A 285 6.62 -17.25 -4.80
CA GLU A 285 6.41 -17.58 -6.22
C GLU A 285 7.48 -16.94 -7.10
N GLN A 286 7.75 -15.64 -6.89
CA GLN A 286 8.81 -14.93 -7.62
C GLN A 286 10.21 -15.50 -7.33
N TYR A 287 10.46 -15.93 -6.10
CA TYR A 287 11.71 -16.59 -5.71
C TYR A 287 11.89 -17.92 -6.45
N LEU A 288 10.85 -18.73 -6.57
CA LEU A 288 10.89 -19.99 -7.33
C LEU A 288 11.26 -19.76 -8.80
N CYS A 289 10.86 -18.65 -9.41
CA CYS A 289 11.23 -18.34 -10.80
C CYS A 289 12.75 -18.20 -11.00
N ASN A 290 13.51 -17.81 -9.97
CA ASN A 290 14.96 -17.73 -10.02
C ASN A 290 15.62 -19.12 -9.89
N ASP A 291 14.89 -20.12 -9.38
CA ASP A 291 15.33 -21.51 -9.15
C ASP A 291 14.98 -22.45 -10.33
N ASN A 292 15.05 -21.96 -11.57
CA ASN A 292 14.73 -22.72 -12.80
C ASN A 292 13.22 -22.99 -13.07
N TYR A 293 12.33 -22.31 -12.38
CA TYR A 293 10.91 -22.34 -12.69
C TYR A 293 10.53 -21.21 -13.66
N PRO A 294 9.54 -21.42 -14.53
CA PRO A 294 9.10 -20.38 -15.46
C PRO A 294 8.39 -19.23 -14.75
N ILE A 295 8.37 -18.06 -15.40
CA ILE A 295 7.58 -16.90 -14.94
C ILE A 295 6.10 -17.30 -14.82
N PRO A 296 5.39 -16.90 -13.75
CA PRO A 296 3.97 -17.19 -13.57
C PRO A 296 3.13 -16.71 -14.76
N LYS A 297 2.09 -17.45 -15.09
CA LYS A 297 1.14 -17.10 -16.16
C LYS A 297 0.08 -16.08 -15.73
N ILE A 298 0.02 -15.75 -14.45
CA ILE A 298 -0.95 -14.84 -13.83
C ILE A 298 -0.23 -13.79 -13.01
N THR A 299 -0.89 -12.65 -12.81
CA THR A 299 -0.37 -11.54 -12.00
C THR A 299 -0.79 -11.67 -10.52
N TYR A 300 -0.21 -10.84 -9.66
CA TYR A 300 -0.61 -10.77 -8.26
C TYR A 300 -2.08 -10.33 -8.12
N GLU A 301 -2.51 -9.36 -8.91
CA GLU A 301 -3.89 -8.87 -8.93
C GLU A 301 -4.89 -9.97 -9.31
N ASP A 302 -4.54 -10.81 -10.27
CA ASP A 302 -5.37 -11.96 -10.65
C ASP A 302 -5.53 -12.95 -9.50
N VAL A 303 -4.46 -13.17 -8.72
CA VAL A 303 -4.49 -14.08 -7.57
C VAL A 303 -5.32 -13.52 -6.44
N ILE A 304 -5.11 -12.26 -6.04
CA ILE A 304 -5.77 -11.67 -4.88
C ILE A 304 -7.24 -11.32 -5.15
N SER A 305 -7.63 -11.08 -6.41
CA SER A 305 -9.04 -10.78 -6.77
C SER A 305 -9.97 -11.91 -6.35
N ASP A 306 -9.49 -13.15 -6.43
CA ASP A 306 -10.22 -14.35 -6.06
C ASP A 306 -9.99 -14.80 -4.60
N LYS A 307 -9.16 -14.10 -3.83
CA LYS A 307 -8.83 -14.32 -2.40
C LYS A 307 -8.54 -15.78 -2.06
N SER A 308 -7.66 -16.41 -2.79
CA SER A 308 -7.56 -17.85 -2.74
C SER A 308 -6.21 -18.30 -2.21
N ILE A 309 -6.16 -18.52 -0.90
CA ILE A 309 -5.12 -19.36 -0.29
C ILE A 309 -5.69 -20.77 -0.16
N GLU A 310 -5.09 -21.71 -0.87
CA GLU A 310 -5.35 -23.14 -0.77
C GLU A 310 -4.67 -23.69 0.48
N ARG A 311 -5.40 -24.50 1.25
CA ARG A 311 -4.80 -25.43 2.20
C ARG A 311 -4.62 -26.78 1.54
N ILE A 312 -3.37 -27.22 1.39
CA ILE A 312 -3.05 -28.51 0.76
C ILE A 312 -3.74 -29.62 1.55
N ALA A 313 -3.51 -29.72 2.88
CA ALA A 313 -4.37 -30.48 3.77
C ALA A 313 -5.56 -29.60 4.17
N PRO A 314 -6.80 -29.97 3.80
CA PRO A 314 -8.00 -29.17 4.09
C PRO A 314 -8.33 -29.14 5.57
N GLN A 315 -9.07 -28.12 6.00
CA GLN A 315 -9.40 -27.93 7.43
C GLN A 315 -10.32 -29.05 7.98
N THR A 316 -11.16 -29.59 7.13
CA THR A 316 -12.09 -30.68 7.49
C THR A 316 -11.97 -31.79 6.45
N GLN A 317 -12.00 -33.04 6.92
CA GLN A 317 -11.88 -34.23 6.06
C GLN A 317 -12.58 -35.41 6.75
N ASP A 318 -13.46 -36.12 6.02
CA ASP A 318 -14.24 -37.22 6.59
C ASP A 318 -13.42 -38.50 6.75
N SER A 319 -12.50 -38.78 5.83
CA SER A 319 -11.62 -39.94 5.85
C SER A 319 -10.16 -39.55 5.56
N PRO A 320 -9.51 -38.81 6.48
CA PRO A 320 -8.24 -38.16 6.19
C PRO A 320 -7.14 -39.13 5.77
N LEU A 321 -6.98 -40.27 6.44
CA LEU A 321 -5.91 -41.22 6.13
C LEU A 321 -6.13 -41.92 4.78
N GLU A 322 -7.37 -42.34 4.51
CA GLU A 322 -7.75 -42.96 3.24
C GLU A 322 -7.59 -42.01 2.06
N ASN A 323 -7.81 -40.71 2.31
CA ASN A 323 -7.70 -39.65 1.33
C ASN A 323 -6.25 -39.09 1.19
N GLY A 324 -5.27 -39.72 1.82
CA GLY A 324 -3.85 -39.37 1.68
C GLY A 324 -3.41 -38.17 2.51
N TYR A 325 -4.09 -37.86 3.62
CA TYR A 325 -3.72 -36.79 4.55
C TYR A 325 -3.16 -37.36 5.86
N GLY A 326 -1.92 -37.82 5.83
CA GLY A 326 -1.23 -38.37 6.99
C GLY A 326 -1.01 -37.39 8.14
N VAL A 327 -1.15 -36.10 7.86
CA VAL A 327 -1.01 -35.01 8.84
C VAL A 327 -2.08 -35.06 9.96
N TYR A 328 -3.20 -35.74 9.75
CA TYR A 328 -4.26 -35.94 10.75
C TYR A 328 -4.05 -37.15 11.64
N ALA A 329 -3.02 -37.95 11.39
CA ALA A 329 -2.69 -39.10 12.22
C ALA A 329 -2.00 -38.64 13.51
N ASP A 330 -2.78 -38.22 14.50
CA ASP A 330 -2.30 -38.14 15.86
C ASP A 330 -2.32 -39.54 16.48
N LYS A 331 -1.15 -40.05 16.91
CA LYS A 331 -1.01 -41.35 17.52
C LYS A 331 -1.72 -41.47 18.88
N GLU A 332 -1.95 -40.31 19.55
CA GLU A 332 -2.56 -40.27 20.87
C GLU A 332 -4.09 -40.08 20.83
N ASN A 333 -4.64 -39.59 19.72
CA ASN A 333 -6.09 -39.36 19.58
C ASN A 333 -6.60 -39.59 18.14
N PRO A 334 -6.67 -40.84 17.68
CA PRO A 334 -7.03 -41.16 16.29
C PRO A 334 -8.48 -40.77 15.88
N LYS A 335 -9.32 -40.38 16.84
CA LYS A 335 -10.70 -39.95 16.58
C LYS A 335 -10.90 -38.45 16.45
N GLU A 336 -9.98 -37.67 16.96
CA GLU A 336 -10.00 -36.21 16.83
C GLU A 336 -9.07 -35.74 15.70
N GLY A 337 -9.21 -36.21 14.51
CA GLY A 337 -8.44 -35.82 13.32
C GLY A 337 -8.28 -34.32 13.06
N ILE A 338 -7.99 -33.59 14.11
CA ILE A 338 -7.65 -32.19 14.13
C ILE A 338 -6.14 -32.13 14.13
N VAL A 339 -5.56 -31.89 12.94
CA VAL A 339 -4.25 -31.27 12.89
C VAL A 339 -4.30 -30.08 13.83
N SER A 340 -3.40 -30.04 14.82
CA SER A 340 -3.28 -28.88 15.68
C SER A 340 -3.28 -27.63 14.81
N GLY A 341 -3.98 -26.57 15.20
CA GLY A 341 -4.13 -25.35 14.38
C GLY A 341 -2.80 -24.81 13.85
N GLU A 342 -1.70 -25.16 14.50
CA GLU A 342 -0.33 -24.86 14.16
C GLU A 342 0.08 -25.41 12.77
N TRP A 343 -0.15 -26.68 12.47
CA TRP A 343 0.23 -27.28 11.17
C TRP A 343 -0.75 -26.94 10.07
N MET A 344 -2.03 -26.85 10.39
CA MET A 344 -3.08 -26.52 9.44
C MET A 344 -2.89 -25.13 8.81
N ASN A 345 -2.51 -24.17 9.64
CA ASN A 345 -2.31 -22.78 9.28
C ASN A 345 -0.84 -22.41 9.03
N SER A 346 0.05 -23.39 9.09
CA SER A 346 1.46 -23.21 8.75
C SER A 346 1.62 -22.81 7.29
N VAL A 347 2.51 -21.89 6.99
CA VAL A 347 2.84 -21.50 5.63
C VAL A 347 3.27 -22.69 4.76
N GLY A 348 3.82 -23.75 5.36
CA GLY A 348 4.13 -25.00 4.68
C GLY A 348 2.91 -25.74 4.11
N ASN A 349 1.73 -25.54 4.69
CA ASN A 349 0.46 -26.11 4.23
C ASN A 349 -0.35 -25.15 3.35
N LEU A 350 0.13 -23.91 3.14
CA LEU A 350 -0.58 -22.87 2.40
C LEU A 350 0.09 -22.60 1.04
N MET A 351 -0.69 -22.35 0.01
CA MET A 351 -0.18 -21.87 -1.28
C MET A 351 -1.18 -20.95 -1.95
N LEU A 352 -0.69 -20.08 -2.83
CA LEU A 352 -1.54 -19.30 -3.71
C LEU A 352 -2.14 -20.21 -4.79
N MET A 353 -3.43 -19.97 -5.07
CA MET A 353 -4.16 -20.65 -6.13
C MET A 353 -5.28 -19.75 -6.65
N ALA A 354 -5.58 -19.79 -7.95
CA ALA A 354 -6.72 -19.09 -8.50
C ALA A 354 -8.04 -19.60 -7.86
N GLY A 355 -8.94 -18.67 -7.47
CA GLY A 355 -10.12 -18.99 -6.66
C GLY A 355 -11.04 -20.04 -7.27
N ARG A 356 -11.18 -20.05 -8.61
CA ARG A 356 -11.95 -21.09 -9.33
C ARG A 356 -11.34 -22.48 -9.14
N GLN A 357 -10.02 -22.60 -9.21
CA GLN A 357 -9.33 -23.88 -9.00
C GLN A 357 -9.48 -24.32 -7.54
N ASN A 358 -9.25 -23.42 -6.59
CA ASN A 358 -9.38 -23.71 -5.17
C ASN A 358 -10.79 -24.21 -4.81
N SER A 359 -11.82 -23.50 -5.27
CA SER A 359 -13.21 -23.88 -5.03
C SER A 359 -13.55 -25.24 -5.63
N SER A 360 -12.92 -25.62 -6.75
CA SER A 360 -13.14 -26.93 -7.40
C SER A 360 -12.46 -28.09 -6.67
N LEU A 361 -11.36 -27.82 -5.97
CA LEU A 361 -10.58 -28.83 -5.26
C LEU A 361 -11.18 -29.15 -3.87
N GLY A 362 -11.52 -28.14 -3.10
CA GLY A 362 -12.14 -28.31 -1.80
C GLY A 362 -11.45 -29.38 -0.93
N ASN A 363 -12.22 -30.32 -0.41
CA ASN A 363 -11.76 -31.42 0.44
C ASN A 363 -11.48 -32.74 -0.32
N ARG A 364 -11.12 -32.70 -1.61
CA ARG A 364 -10.83 -33.92 -2.39
C ARG A 364 -9.65 -34.69 -1.84
N PRO A 365 -9.53 -36.01 -2.15
CA PRO A 365 -8.35 -36.80 -1.86
C PRO A 365 -7.08 -36.13 -2.37
N PHE A 366 -5.98 -36.29 -1.65
CA PHE A 366 -4.71 -35.64 -1.99
C PHE A 366 -4.18 -36.05 -3.38
N ALA A 367 -4.36 -37.31 -3.78
CA ALA A 367 -4.00 -37.77 -5.12
C ALA A 367 -4.71 -36.99 -6.24
N ASP A 368 -5.98 -36.61 -6.05
CA ASP A 368 -6.74 -35.82 -7.01
C ASP A 368 -6.27 -34.37 -7.04
N LYS A 369 -6.00 -33.78 -5.86
CA LYS A 369 -5.39 -32.44 -5.75
C LYS A 369 -4.03 -32.42 -6.45
N LEU A 370 -3.18 -33.39 -6.17
CA LEU A 370 -1.83 -33.49 -6.71
C LEU A 370 -1.84 -33.60 -8.24
N ARG A 371 -2.79 -34.35 -8.81
CA ARG A 371 -2.99 -34.43 -10.27
C ARG A 371 -3.33 -33.06 -10.86
N THR A 372 -4.25 -32.34 -10.22
CA THR A 372 -4.65 -31.00 -10.66
C THR A 372 -3.47 -30.01 -10.55
N TYR A 373 -2.69 -30.09 -9.48
CA TYR A 373 -1.49 -29.25 -9.32
C TYR A 373 -0.45 -29.52 -10.44
N GLY A 374 -0.37 -30.74 -10.95
CA GLY A 374 0.54 -31.10 -12.03
C GLY A 374 0.05 -30.72 -13.44
N THR A 375 -1.25 -30.78 -13.69
CA THR A 375 -1.83 -30.61 -15.04
C THR A 375 -2.37 -29.21 -15.32
N ASP A 376 -2.96 -28.57 -14.33
CA ASP A 376 -3.60 -27.26 -14.46
C ASP A 376 -2.92 -26.25 -13.53
N ASN A 377 -1.60 -26.13 -13.66
CA ASN A 377 -0.80 -25.24 -12.82
C ASN A 377 -0.63 -23.87 -13.46
N LEU A 378 -1.06 -22.83 -12.74
CA LEU A 378 -0.83 -21.43 -13.08
C LEU A 378 0.40 -20.89 -12.33
N LEU A 379 0.71 -21.45 -11.16
CA LEU A 379 1.80 -21.05 -10.28
C LEU A 379 2.80 -22.19 -10.07
N ASN A 380 4.06 -21.84 -9.85
CA ASN A 380 5.13 -22.81 -9.58
C ASN A 380 4.97 -23.49 -8.22
N GLN A 381 4.34 -22.81 -7.25
CA GLN A 381 3.97 -23.40 -5.96
C GLN A 381 3.11 -24.65 -6.09
N GLN A 382 2.29 -24.75 -7.14
CA GLN A 382 1.50 -25.96 -7.41
C GLN A 382 2.40 -27.10 -7.90
N LYS A 383 3.37 -26.79 -8.79
CA LYS A 383 4.30 -27.77 -9.34
C LYS A 383 5.24 -28.35 -8.28
N GLU A 384 5.75 -27.49 -7.39
CA GLU A 384 6.72 -27.91 -6.37
C GLU A 384 6.17 -28.93 -5.38
N ILE A 385 4.82 -29.03 -5.21
CA ILE A 385 4.23 -29.99 -4.26
C ILE A 385 4.69 -31.43 -4.54
N MET A 386 4.91 -31.75 -5.82
CA MET A 386 5.44 -33.06 -6.22
C MET A 386 6.84 -33.36 -5.67
N GLU A 387 7.63 -32.36 -5.34
CA GLU A 387 9.01 -32.54 -4.80
C GLU A 387 9.01 -33.05 -3.35
N PHE A 388 7.92 -32.82 -2.63
CA PHE A 388 7.80 -33.19 -1.23
C PHE A 388 7.17 -34.58 -1.04
N VAL A 389 6.57 -35.15 -2.09
CA VAL A 389 5.89 -36.46 -2.07
C VAL A 389 6.91 -37.56 -2.30
N VAL A 390 7.00 -38.50 -1.35
CA VAL A 390 7.96 -39.61 -1.42
C VAL A 390 7.45 -40.72 -2.35
N ASP A 391 6.21 -41.18 -2.16
CA ASP A 391 5.55 -42.17 -2.98
C ASP A 391 4.57 -41.50 -3.95
N ARG A 392 4.82 -41.61 -5.24
CA ARG A 392 3.98 -40.99 -6.28
C ARG A 392 2.79 -41.84 -6.68
N GLU A 393 2.83 -43.14 -6.38
CA GLU A 393 1.72 -44.07 -6.69
C GLU A 393 0.66 -43.95 -5.58
N HIS A 394 1.11 -43.80 -4.31
CA HIS A 394 0.24 -43.59 -3.15
C HIS A 394 0.64 -42.28 -2.44
N PRO A 395 0.31 -41.14 -3.02
CA PRO A 395 0.78 -39.85 -2.50
C PRO A 395 0.12 -39.52 -1.17
N VAL A 396 0.95 -39.14 -0.20
CA VAL A 396 0.52 -38.72 1.13
C VAL A 396 1.08 -37.33 1.45
N TRP A 397 0.22 -36.45 1.91
CA TRP A 397 0.59 -35.16 2.47
C TRP A 397 0.58 -35.26 4.00
N ASP A 398 1.74 -35.37 4.57
CA ASP A 398 1.94 -35.56 6.01
C ASP A 398 2.68 -34.39 6.68
N LYS A 399 2.91 -34.50 7.97
CA LYS A 399 3.66 -33.51 8.72
C LYS A 399 5.07 -33.28 8.15
N SER A 400 5.75 -34.35 7.69
CA SER A 400 7.08 -34.25 7.11
C SER A 400 7.09 -33.43 5.81
N CYS A 401 6.07 -33.58 4.97
CA CYS A 401 5.88 -32.79 3.75
C CYS A 401 5.70 -31.29 4.09
N ILE A 402 4.84 -31.00 5.08
CA ILE A 402 4.59 -29.63 5.54
C ILE A 402 5.87 -29.02 6.11
N GLU A 403 6.62 -29.73 6.96
CA GLU A 403 7.87 -29.26 7.57
C GLU A 403 8.96 -28.99 6.52
N LYS A 404 9.13 -29.87 5.55
CA LYS A 404 10.11 -29.67 4.46
C LYS A 404 9.79 -28.42 3.65
N ARG A 405 8.52 -28.26 3.24
CA ARG A 405 8.08 -27.09 2.49
C ARG A 405 8.14 -25.81 3.34
N PHE A 406 7.73 -25.87 4.58
CA PHE A 406 7.87 -24.78 5.53
C PHE A 406 9.32 -24.30 5.63
N ASN A 407 10.28 -25.21 5.81
CA ASN A 407 11.69 -24.87 5.89
C ASN A 407 12.22 -24.27 4.58
N LYS A 408 11.73 -24.73 3.43
CA LYS A 408 12.05 -24.13 2.12
C LYS A 408 11.54 -22.69 2.03
N ILE A 409 10.28 -22.43 2.41
CA ILE A 409 9.69 -21.08 2.41
C ILE A 409 10.39 -20.15 3.42
N VAL A 410 10.70 -20.62 4.61
CA VAL A 410 11.43 -19.84 5.63
C VAL A 410 12.84 -19.47 5.14
N ARG A 411 13.53 -20.37 4.43
CA ARG A 411 14.82 -20.07 3.81
C ARG A 411 14.67 -19.00 2.74
N ALA A 412 13.72 -19.17 1.84
CA ALA A 412 13.42 -18.17 0.83
C ALA A 412 13.08 -16.79 1.45
N ALA A 413 12.29 -16.75 2.51
CA ALA A 413 11.95 -15.51 3.20
C ALA A 413 13.20 -14.80 3.78
N LYS A 414 14.14 -15.55 4.35
CA LYS A 414 15.42 -15.00 4.83
C LYS A 414 16.25 -14.38 3.70
N GLU A 415 16.25 -15.00 2.53
CA GLU A 415 16.98 -14.51 1.36
C GLU A 415 16.27 -13.31 0.72
N ILE A 416 14.94 -13.39 0.53
CA ILE A 416 14.13 -12.33 -0.09
C ILE A 416 14.24 -11.02 0.71
N TRP A 417 14.07 -11.10 2.03
CA TRP A 417 14.09 -9.93 2.93
C TRP A 417 15.39 -9.78 3.73
N SER A 418 16.49 -10.32 3.18
CA SER A 418 17.82 -10.04 3.73
C SER A 418 18.12 -8.53 3.64
N LEU A 419 18.67 -7.98 4.72
CA LEU A 419 19.12 -6.60 4.73
C LEU A 419 20.33 -6.36 3.83
N ASP A 420 21.04 -7.43 3.45
CA ASP A 420 22.17 -7.34 2.51
C ASP A 420 21.73 -7.00 1.08
N ASN A 421 20.45 -7.21 0.76
CA ASN A 421 19.88 -6.91 -0.56
C ASN A 421 19.52 -5.42 -0.77
N ILE A 422 19.68 -4.58 0.26
CA ILE A 422 19.28 -3.16 0.25
C ILE A 422 20.45 -2.25 -0.11
#